data_ee6336127c780d008f706989ec8fd818
#
_entry.id   ee6336127c780d008f706989ec8fd818
#
_cell.length_a   1.000
_cell.length_b   1.000
_cell.length_c   1.000
_cell.angle_alpha   90.00
_cell.angle_beta   90.00
_cell.angle_gamma   90.00
#
_symmetry.space_group_name_H-M   'P 1'
#
loop_
_entity.id
_entity.type
_entity.pdbx_description
1 polymer ?
#
loop_
_entity_poly.entity_id
_entity_poly.type
_entity_poly.pdbx_seq_one_letter_code
_entity_poly.pdbx_strand_id
1 'polypeptide(L)'
;MNMPKQLHLHQLLCLLVAVFVLSACSIDDNPVPEPVNPDQKDYVERLVPVVAPNGESQGTVMLRFYNDMPNVAYVSISDFQRMMYPGTTVQVAKTADSRYALTSPCGTATVDVAKDIFESDDYEAFTNMMGMVQPGMPNTTYDALPIIRWKSLEKTPQQVHVALDYGKFGIDLRADDTGVFFPFATIADLYVDGFMHLASFNGQTVMVAPNGAYSLENGYPQQFIAPILNETRTADMADYAYKNLCFTLTNFFGYPGRTLLENKGLKEKGLDQALLDYGQAGQMTRELLKSQNMYEYIIGTVTLGCLLNDGGHTYTDVTVISEIDRGGTFWSELSAVSTDKVAEFISYCPEYADVQQVSIDRYLTRSILNNKRTEKMGSGVKYYKEGATVYCWFDSFLCDDSGWRKFYKGEGPKPTVADYPNDWLIALTDALEKAENDPEVKNFVLDISTNGGGSSDVVVYVTSIFCNKADMYYENVLTGQRMKCSYDVDRNLDGKFDEKDAEVKYNLNFALLTSSYSFSCGNMLPALLKDYGIPLLGKRSGGGSCCVLYNPSADGFGYRYSTHRSRLTDMKGQNIDAGIVPTYELDNDDYFNIQKVAQLVEGYYAQ
;
A
#
# COMPACT_ATOMS: atom_id res chain seq x y z
N MET A 1 -13.19 -33.05 -11.35
CA MET A 1 -12.02 -32.19 -11.12
C MET A 1 -12.56 -30.78 -10.92
N ASN A 2 -12.82 -30.40 -9.66
CA ASN A 2 -13.43 -29.11 -9.31
C ASN A 2 -12.33 -28.07 -9.15
N MET A 3 -12.24 -27.12 -10.09
CA MET A 3 -11.41 -25.94 -9.92
C MET A 3 -11.99 -25.04 -8.83
N PRO A 4 -11.17 -24.41 -7.99
CA PRO A 4 -11.65 -23.54 -6.93
C PRO A 4 -12.33 -22.29 -7.49
N LYS A 5 -13.47 -21.94 -6.90
CA LYS A 5 -14.37 -20.85 -7.34
C LYS A 5 -13.76 -19.44 -7.37
N GLN A 6 -12.60 -19.22 -6.81
CA GLN A 6 -11.94 -17.91 -6.78
C GLN A 6 -11.25 -17.50 -8.10
N LEU A 7 -10.91 -18.43 -8.98
CA LEU A 7 -10.31 -18.10 -10.29
C LEU A 7 -11.34 -17.56 -11.29
N HIS A 8 -12.64 -17.80 -11.03
CA HIS A 8 -13.71 -17.39 -11.95
C HIS A 8 -14.18 -15.95 -11.77
N LEU A 9 -13.89 -15.29 -10.67
CA LEU A 9 -14.40 -13.93 -10.44
C LEU A 9 -13.65 -12.86 -11.27
N HIS A 10 -12.34 -13.03 -11.50
CA HIS A 10 -11.59 -12.16 -12.42
C HIS A 10 -11.86 -12.45 -13.90
N GLN A 11 -12.37 -13.66 -14.22
CA GLN A 11 -12.75 -14.03 -15.59
C GLN A 11 -14.24 -13.76 -15.89
N LEU A 12 -15.10 -13.60 -14.86
CA LEU A 12 -16.54 -13.35 -15.04
C LEU A 12 -16.89 -11.89 -15.35
N LEU A 13 -15.99 -10.93 -15.14
CA LEU A 13 -16.17 -9.56 -15.62
C LEU A 13 -16.08 -9.46 -17.16
N CYS A 14 -15.66 -10.53 -17.84
CA CYS A 14 -15.49 -10.57 -19.30
C CYS A 14 -16.64 -11.24 -20.06
N LEU A 15 -17.73 -11.68 -19.43
CA LEU A 15 -18.78 -12.42 -20.16
C LEU A 15 -20.17 -12.21 -19.54
N LEU A 16 -21.02 -11.41 -20.19
CA LEU A 16 -22.49 -11.47 -20.38
C LEU A 16 -23.07 -10.06 -20.60
N VAL A 17 -23.30 -9.73 -21.70
CA VAL A 17 -24.15 -9.49 -22.86
C VAL A 17 -25.59 -8.98 -22.58
N ALA A 18 -25.80 -7.77 -23.13
CA ALA A 18 -26.82 -7.27 -24.03
C ALA A 18 -28.22 -6.87 -23.56
N VAL A 19 -28.57 -5.68 -24.00
CA VAL A 19 -29.72 -5.15 -24.76
C VAL A 19 -30.68 -4.24 -24.00
N PHE A 20 -30.71 -2.98 -24.29
CA PHE A 20 -31.64 -2.15 -25.07
C PHE A 20 -31.55 -0.64 -24.80
N VAL A 21 -31.64 0.10 -25.87
CA VAL A 21 -31.53 1.54 -26.08
C VAL A 21 -32.87 2.25 -25.79
N LEU A 22 -32.84 3.50 -25.30
CA LEU A 22 -33.56 4.65 -25.92
C LEU A 22 -33.23 6.00 -25.27
N SER A 23 -33.11 6.98 -26.13
CA SER A 23 -32.71 8.38 -25.94
C SER A 23 -33.79 9.30 -25.33
N ALA A 24 -33.34 10.39 -24.69
CA ALA A 24 -34.04 11.69 -24.77
C ALA A 24 -33.12 12.87 -24.41
N CYS A 25 -33.13 13.87 -25.27
CA CYS A 25 -32.50 15.19 -25.13
C CYS A 25 -33.25 16.11 -24.19
N SER A 26 -32.56 17.04 -23.51
CA SER A 26 -33.15 18.30 -23.08
C SER A 26 -32.10 19.43 -22.86
N ILE A 27 -32.56 20.58 -23.12
CA ILE A 27 -32.16 21.91 -23.52
C ILE A 27 -31.49 22.69 -22.38
N ASP A 28 -30.42 23.42 -22.75
CA ASP A 28 -29.68 24.40 -21.93
C ASP A 28 -30.52 25.68 -21.65
N ASP A 29 -30.47 26.13 -20.40
CA ASP A 29 -30.72 27.51 -20.01
C ASP A 29 -29.65 27.97 -19.00
N ASN A 30 -28.69 28.75 -19.46
CA ASN A 30 -27.68 29.40 -18.62
C ASN A 30 -28.20 30.72 -18.06
N PRO A 31 -28.26 30.94 -16.74
CA PRO A 31 -28.59 32.26 -16.17
C PRO A 31 -27.35 33.19 -16.21
N VAL A 32 -27.63 34.44 -16.54
CA VAL A 32 -26.63 35.54 -16.53
C VAL A 32 -26.14 35.76 -15.09
N PRO A 33 -24.80 35.90 -14.86
CA PRO A 33 -24.27 36.12 -13.51
C PRO A 33 -24.76 37.48 -12.92
N GLU A 34 -25.26 37.44 -11.70
CA GLU A 34 -25.57 38.66 -10.93
C GLU A 34 -24.25 39.37 -10.53
N PRO A 35 -24.26 40.73 -10.39
CA PRO A 35 -23.08 41.48 -9.97
C PRO A 35 -22.65 41.09 -8.55
N VAL A 36 -21.39 40.72 -8.40
CA VAL A 36 -20.79 40.30 -7.13
C VAL A 36 -20.81 41.44 -6.12
N ASN A 37 -21.43 41.24 -4.98
CA ASN A 37 -21.38 42.15 -3.85
C ASN A 37 -19.97 42.04 -3.20
N PRO A 38 -19.16 43.11 -3.10
CA PRO A 38 -17.81 43.07 -2.57
C PRO A 38 -17.67 42.61 -1.11
N ASP A 39 -18.78 42.58 -0.35
CA ASP A 39 -18.84 42.08 1.02
C ASP A 39 -19.26 40.59 1.11
N GLN A 40 -19.50 39.93 -0.02
CA GLN A 40 -19.91 38.52 -0.04
C GLN A 40 -18.66 37.64 -0.17
N LYS A 41 -18.48 36.76 0.81
CA LYS A 41 -17.44 35.71 0.74
C LYS A 41 -17.61 34.91 -0.55
N ASP A 42 -16.50 34.62 -1.22
CA ASP A 42 -16.48 33.79 -2.43
C ASP A 42 -16.58 32.28 -2.14
N TYR A 43 -16.92 31.91 -0.91
CA TYR A 43 -17.09 30.53 -0.45
C TYR A 43 -18.21 30.37 0.56
N VAL A 44 -18.64 29.08 0.70
CA VAL A 44 -19.55 28.62 1.77
C VAL A 44 -18.74 27.73 2.72
N GLU A 45 -18.96 27.92 4.03
CA GLU A 45 -18.37 27.06 5.08
C GLU A 45 -19.39 26.02 5.54
N ARG A 46 -18.93 24.77 5.70
CA ARG A 46 -19.73 23.68 6.28
C ARG A 46 -18.94 23.00 7.39
N LEU A 47 -19.57 22.85 8.54
CA LEU A 47 -19.04 22.03 9.63
C LEU A 47 -19.43 20.57 9.38
N VAL A 48 -18.43 19.74 9.11
CA VAL A 48 -18.62 18.36 8.66
C VAL A 48 -18.22 17.38 9.76
N PRO A 49 -19.01 16.32 10.03
CA PRO A 49 -18.64 15.28 10.98
C PRO A 49 -17.36 14.55 10.55
N VAL A 50 -16.52 14.21 11.55
CA VAL A 50 -15.36 13.33 11.39
C VAL A 50 -15.64 12.02 12.13
N VAL A 51 -15.47 10.89 11.45
CA VAL A 51 -15.77 9.56 12.01
C VAL A 51 -14.59 8.60 11.82
N ALA A 52 -14.51 7.62 12.70
CA ALA A 52 -13.69 6.44 12.52
C ALA A 52 -14.36 5.41 11.59
N PRO A 53 -13.66 4.36 11.11
CA PRO A 53 -14.24 3.32 10.26
C PRO A 53 -15.45 2.59 10.89
N ASN A 54 -15.48 2.48 12.20
CA ASN A 54 -16.60 1.88 12.95
C ASN A 54 -17.80 2.84 13.15
N GLY A 55 -17.74 4.06 12.56
CA GLY A 55 -18.77 5.09 12.68
C GLY A 55 -18.71 5.92 13.96
N GLU A 56 -17.74 5.67 14.86
CA GLU A 56 -17.57 6.49 16.05
C GLU A 56 -17.16 7.92 15.71
N SER A 57 -17.82 8.91 16.37
CA SER A 57 -17.51 10.31 16.17
C SER A 57 -16.11 10.66 16.69
N GLN A 58 -15.32 11.31 15.85
CA GLN A 58 -14.01 11.88 16.19
C GLN A 58 -14.05 13.43 16.23
N GLY A 59 -15.24 14.02 16.16
CA GLY A 59 -15.44 15.48 16.19
C GLY A 59 -15.95 16.01 14.87
N THR A 60 -15.53 17.22 14.53
CA THR A 60 -15.95 17.93 13.30
C THR A 60 -14.78 18.70 12.72
N VAL A 61 -14.85 18.96 11.40
CA VAL A 61 -13.90 19.82 10.69
C VAL A 61 -14.64 20.85 9.85
N MET A 62 -14.11 22.09 9.75
CA MET A 62 -14.64 23.12 8.90
C MET A 62 -14.12 22.95 7.49
N LEU A 63 -15.00 22.78 6.53
CA LEU A 63 -14.67 22.73 5.09
C LEU A 63 -15.22 23.96 4.38
N ARG A 64 -14.48 24.43 3.38
CA ARG A 64 -14.89 25.51 2.47
C ARG A 64 -15.19 24.99 1.09
N PHE A 65 -16.19 25.59 0.47
CA PHE A 65 -16.62 25.31 -0.90
C PHE A 65 -16.69 26.64 -1.64
N TYR A 66 -15.73 26.87 -2.54
CA TYR A 66 -15.62 28.13 -3.27
C TYR A 66 -16.64 28.19 -4.41
N ASN A 67 -17.12 29.39 -4.74
CA ASN A 67 -18.19 29.59 -5.73
C ASN A 67 -17.80 29.11 -7.14
N ASP A 68 -16.51 29.14 -7.47
CA ASP A 68 -15.98 28.64 -8.74
C ASP A 68 -15.77 27.11 -8.76
N MET A 69 -15.74 26.47 -7.59
CA MET A 69 -15.61 25.01 -7.42
C MET A 69 -16.54 24.53 -6.29
N PRO A 70 -17.87 24.64 -6.44
CA PRO A 70 -18.82 24.50 -5.33
C PRO A 70 -18.95 23.07 -4.78
N ASN A 71 -18.44 22.07 -5.48
CA ASN A 71 -18.46 20.68 -5.03
C ASN A 71 -17.09 20.17 -4.55
N VAL A 72 -16.03 20.95 -4.69
CA VAL A 72 -14.69 20.60 -4.20
C VAL A 72 -14.50 21.17 -2.79
N ALA A 73 -14.28 20.27 -1.84
CA ALA A 73 -14.01 20.66 -0.46
C ALA A 73 -12.59 21.17 -0.29
N TYR A 74 -12.43 22.29 0.39
CA TYR A 74 -11.15 22.83 0.85
C TYR A 74 -11.07 22.79 2.38
N VAL A 75 -9.88 22.59 2.90
CA VAL A 75 -9.61 22.59 4.34
C VAL A 75 -8.35 23.39 4.66
N SER A 76 -8.34 24.10 5.79
CA SER A 76 -7.10 24.75 6.24
C SER A 76 -6.08 23.68 6.65
N ILE A 77 -4.81 23.89 6.31
CA ILE A 77 -3.74 22.96 6.71
C ILE A 77 -3.67 22.77 8.24
N SER A 78 -4.00 23.83 9.01
CA SER A 78 -4.02 23.77 10.47
C SER A 78 -5.14 22.88 10.99
N ASP A 79 -6.35 22.94 10.39
CA ASP A 79 -7.48 22.11 10.79
C ASP A 79 -7.29 20.65 10.32
N PHE A 80 -6.74 20.46 9.13
CA PHE A 80 -6.40 19.13 8.63
C PHE A 80 -5.41 18.43 9.57
N GLN A 81 -4.32 19.11 9.94
CA GLN A 81 -3.33 18.59 10.88
C GLN A 81 -3.97 18.22 12.23
N ARG A 82 -4.81 19.10 12.78
CA ARG A 82 -5.50 18.87 14.06
C ARG A 82 -6.47 17.70 14.00
N MET A 83 -7.15 17.53 12.87
CA MET A 83 -8.05 16.40 12.62
C MET A 83 -7.28 15.07 12.56
N MET A 84 -6.16 15.04 11.84
CA MET A 84 -5.35 13.82 11.67
C MET A 84 -4.61 13.43 12.96
N TYR A 85 -4.14 14.42 13.70
CA TYR A 85 -3.31 14.25 14.91
C TYR A 85 -3.79 15.18 16.02
N PRO A 86 -4.81 14.78 16.81
CA PRO A 86 -5.35 15.61 17.87
C PRO A 86 -4.27 16.10 18.84
N GLY A 87 -4.32 17.38 19.19
CA GLY A 87 -3.31 18.03 20.04
C GLY A 87 -2.12 18.63 19.28
N THR A 88 -2.08 18.47 17.96
CA THR A 88 -1.08 19.13 17.08
C THR A 88 -1.75 20.13 16.14
N THR A 89 -0.97 21.02 15.56
CA THR A 89 -1.42 21.96 14.53
C THR A 89 -0.24 22.47 13.71
N VAL A 90 -0.51 22.89 12.48
CA VAL A 90 0.45 23.66 11.69
C VAL A 90 0.24 25.14 11.98
N GLN A 91 1.30 25.82 12.42
CA GLN A 91 1.32 27.28 12.54
C GLN A 91 1.52 27.88 11.15
N VAL A 92 0.72 28.89 10.83
CA VAL A 92 0.77 29.60 9.54
C VAL A 92 1.16 31.05 9.81
N ALA A 93 2.21 31.53 9.13
CA ALA A 93 2.66 32.91 9.21
C ALA A 93 2.83 33.50 7.80
N LYS A 94 2.14 34.59 7.50
CA LYS A 94 2.30 35.31 6.24
C LYS A 94 3.68 35.98 6.20
N THR A 95 4.47 35.69 5.18
CA THR A 95 5.84 36.21 5.01
C THR A 95 5.96 37.21 3.86
N ALA A 96 5.06 37.14 2.88
CA ALA A 96 4.90 38.08 1.77
C ALA A 96 3.45 38.05 1.26
N ASP A 97 3.09 38.82 0.24
CA ASP A 97 1.72 38.97 -0.23
C ASP A 97 1.04 37.63 -0.55
N SER A 98 1.74 36.68 -1.18
CA SER A 98 1.24 35.35 -1.52
C SER A 98 1.97 34.21 -0.79
N ARG A 99 2.97 34.51 0.04
CA ARG A 99 3.82 33.49 0.68
C ARG A 99 3.54 33.34 2.16
N TYR A 100 3.47 32.09 2.58
CA TYR A 100 3.19 31.68 3.95
C TYR A 100 4.23 30.67 4.42
N ALA A 101 4.80 30.91 5.60
CA ALA A 101 5.61 29.92 6.30
C ALA A 101 4.69 28.99 7.11
N LEU A 102 4.96 27.70 7.02
CA LEU A 102 4.25 26.63 7.72
C LEU A 102 5.20 25.98 8.72
N THR A 103 4.79 25.85 9.96
CA THR A 103 5.57 25.15 11.01
C THR A 103 4.71 24.05 11.61
N SER A 104 5.07 22.80 11.35
CA SER A 104 4.50 21.62 12.01
C SER A 104 5.32 21.27 13.25
N PRO A 105 4.86 20.36 14.12
CA PRO A 105 5.65 19.88 15.26
C PRO A 105 7.00 19.29 14.88
N CYS A 106 7.17 18.79 13.64
CA CYS A 106 8.35 18.03 13.21
C CYS A 106 9.18 18.73 12.12
N GLY A 107 8.64 19.76 11.46
CA GLY A 107 9.36 20.40 10.35
C GLY A 107 8.72 21.69 9.87
N THR A 108 9.34 22.29 8.85
CA THR A 108 8.89 23.55 8.24
C THR A 108 8.68 23.39 6.74
N ALA A 109 7.75 24.19 6.21
CA ALA A 109 7.51 24.32 4.78
C ALA A 109 7.11 25.75 4.44
N THR A 110 7.01 26.06 3.16
CA THR A 110 6.45 27.31 2.66
C THR A 110 5.42 27.03 1.58
N VAL A 111 4.43 27.92 1.47
CA VAL A 111 3.44 27.90 0.38
C VAL A 111 3.40 29.26 -0.29
N ASP A 112 3.44 29.28 -1.61
CA ASP A 112 3.18 30.43 -2.44
C ASP A 112 1.85 30.20 -3.19
N VAL A 113 0.76 30.81 -2.69
CA VAL A 113 -0.58 30.62 -3.24
C VAL A 113 -0.82 31.33 -4.57
N ALA A 114 0.06 32.24 -5.00
CA ALA A 114 -0.03 32.86 -6.33
C ALA A 114 0.60 31.97 -7.42
N LYS A 115 1.38 30.98 -7.02
CA LYS A 115 2.02 30.00 -7.88
C LYS A 115 1.52 28.58 -7.66
N ASP A 116 0.74 28.38 -6.62
CA ASP A 116 0.29 27.08 -6.16
C ASP A 116 1.44 26.09 -5.90
N ILE A 117 2.47 26.56 -5.20
CA ILE A 117 3.67 25.78 -4.90
C ILE A 117 3.80 25.58 -3.39
N PHE A 118 4.02 24.34 -3.00
CA PHE A 118 4.48 23.95 -1.65
C PHE A 118 5.96 23.58 -1.72
N GLU A 119 6.77 24.13 -0.80
CA GLU A 119 8.21 23.85 -0.73
C GLU A 119 8.61 23.45 0.69
N SER A 120 9.48 22.46 0.83
CA SER A 120 10.09 22.09 2.11
C SER A 120 11.53 21.61 1.91
N ASP A 121 12.44 22.05 2.79
CA ASP A 121 13.82 21.56 2.84
C ASP A 121 13.95 20.26 3.66
N ASP A 122 12.92 19.88 4.40
CA ASP A 122 12.80 18.59 5.08
C ASP A 122 11.36 18.08 4.97
N TYR A 123 10.99 17.71 3.76
CA TYR A 123 9.66 17.17 3.42
C TYR A 123 9.26 15.99 4.32
N GLU A 124 10.21 15.10 4.60
CA GLU A 124 9.97 13.93 5.44
C GLU A 124 9.61 14.31 6.88
N ALA A 125 10.28 15.31 7.45
CA ALA A 125 9.95 15.76 8.80
C ALA A 125 8.62 16.51 8.84
N PHE A 126 8.35 17.32 7.83
CA PHE A 126 7.11 18.11 7.78
C PHE A 126 5.86 17.24 7.64
N THR A 127 5.89 16.23 6.76
CA THR A 127 4.73 15.40 6.43
C THR A 127 4.63 14.13 7.25
N ASN A 128 5.69 13.74 7.98
CA ASN A 128 5.78 12.48 8.69
C ASN A 128 5.76 12.67 10.20
N MET A 129 4.64 12.38 10.83
CA MET A 129 4.52 12.40 12.29
C MET A 129 5.36 11.32 13.00
N MET A 130 5.99 10.40 12.26
CA MET A 130 6.97 9.47 12.83
C MET A 130 8.21 10.17 13.43
N GLY A 131 8.50 11.41 13.06
CA GLY A 131 9.47 12.25 13.76
C GLY A 131 9.15 12.47 15.25
N MET A 132 7.90 12.22 15.65
CA MET A 132 7.47 12.20 17.06
C MET A 132 7.69 10.85 17.76
N VAL A 133 8.01 9.79 17.01
CA VAL A 133 8.27 8.47 17.58
C VAL A 133 9.67 8.46 18.19
N GLN A 134 9.74 8.17 19.49
CA GLN A 134 10.98 8.10 20.24
C GLN A 134 11.50 6.66 20.29
N PRO A 135 12.83 6.43 20.38
CA PRO A 135 13.39 5.11 20.63
C PRO A 135 12.70 4.39 21.79
N GLY A 136 12.39 3.12 21.62
CA GLY A 136 11.67 2.31 22.61
C GLY A 136 10.14 2.37 22.52
N MET A 137 9.58 3.25 21.69
CA MET A 137 8.13 3.22 21.40
C MET A 137 7.76 1.98 20.58
N PRO A 138 6.52 1.49 20.70
CA PRO A 138 6.00 0.45 19.81
C PRO A 138 6.16 0.87 18.35
N ASN A 139 6.41 -0.09 17.47
CA ASN A 139 6.28 0.16 16.05
C ASN A 139 4.84 0.62 15.76
N THR A 140 4.69 1.74 15.05
CA THR A 140 3.39 2.41 14.85
C THR A 140 2.73 2.08 13.53
N THR A 141 3.25 1.10 12.79
CA THR A 141 2.57 0.60 11.59
C THR A 141 1.27 -0.08 11.98
N TYR A 142 0.28 -0.06 11.09
CA TYR A 142 -1.04 -0.63 11.35
C TYR A 142 -0.98 -2.10 11.81
N ASP A 143 -0.07 -2.88 11.21
CA ASP A 143 0.14 -4.30 11.50
C ASP A 143 1.28 -4.54 12.50
N ALA A 144 1.70 -3.51 13.24
CA ALA A 144 2.85 -3.61 14.12
C ALA A 144 2.62 -4.63 15.24
N LEU A 145 3.49 -5.62 15.28
CA LEU A 145 3.49 -6.61 16.33
C LEU A 145 4.14 -6.04 17.61
N PRO A 146 3.63 -6.38 18.79
CA PRO A 146 4.19 -5.89 20.06
C PRO A 146 5.60 -6.43 20.36
N ILE A 147 6.09 -7.38 19.57
CA ILE A 147 7.42 -7.98 19.67
C ILE A 147 8.55 -7.11 19.12
N ILE A 148 8.21 -5.98 18.48
CA ILE A 148 9.16 -5.09 17.80
C ILE A 148 8.97 -3.67 18.31
N ARG A 149 10.07 -2.99 18.58
CA ARG A 149 10.12 -1.58 18.97
C ARG A 149 11.04 -0.80 18.07
N TRP A 150 10.65 0.42 17.80
CA TRP A 150 11.48 1.37 17.09
C TRP A 150 12.79 1.65 17.84
N LYS A 151 13.92 1.62 17.17
CA LYS A 151 15.24 1.91 17.74
C LYS A 151 15.85 3.17 17.16
N SER A 152 16.02 3.24 15.85
CA SER A 152 16.65 4.39 15.18
C SER A 152 16.29 4.48 13.70
N LEU A 153 16.41 5.68 13.16
CA LEU A 153 16.31 6.00 11.74
C LEU A 153 17.57 6.74 11.29
N GLU A 154 18.30 6.14 10.34
CA GLU A 154 19.40 6.79 9.65
C GLU A 154 18.94 7.21 8.25
N LYS A 155 19.21 8.46 7.84
CA LYS A 155 18.85 9.02 6.54
C LYS A 155 20.07 9.52 5.78
N THR A 156 20.11 9.32 4.46
CA THR A 156 21.17 9.81 3.56
C THR A 156 20.59 10.19 2.21
N PRO A 157 20.71 11.45 1.74
CA PRO A 157 21.18 12.65 2.47
C PRO A 157 20.25 13.03 3.62
N GLN A 158 20.72 13.90 4.53
CA GLN A 158 19.96 14.28 5.74
C GLN A 158 18.77 15.18 5.43
N GLN A 159 18.93 16.11 4.47
CA GLN A 159 17.90 17.06 4.03
C GLN A 159 17.83 17.11 2.51
N VAL A 160 16.63 17.20 1.98
CA VAL A 160 16.38 17.31 0.54
C VAL A 160 15.27 18.33 0.32
N HIS A 161 15.53 19.33 -0.52
CA HIS A 161 14.51 20.27 -0.95
C HIS A 161 13.49 19.57 -1.85
N VAL A 162 12.21 19.72 -1.51
CA VAL A 162 11.08 19.27 -2.31
C VAL A 162 10.22 20.46 -2.67
N ALA A 163 9.89 20.61 -3.94
CA ALA A 163 8.92 21.56 -4.44
C ALA A 163 7.79 20.81 -5.14
N LEU A 164 6.57 20.94 -4.62
CA LEU A 164 5.36 20.38 -5.20
C LEU A 164 4.59 21.51 -5.90
N ASP A 165 4.59 21.48 -7.21
CA ASP A 165 3.94 22.47 -8.07
C ASP A 165 2.53 22.00 -8.41
N TYR A 166 1.54 22.39 -7.60
CA TYR A 166 0.12 22.11 -7.79
C TYR A 166 -0.44 22.87 -8.99
N GLY A 167 0.04 24.10 -9.23
CA GLY A 167 -0.37 24.95 -10.35
C GLY A 167 -0.11 24.32 -11.71
N LYS A 168 1.00 23.56 -11.85
CA LYS A 168 1.29 22.76 -13.06
C LYS A 168 0.16 21.77 -13.40
N PHE A 169 -0.59 21.31 -12.41
CA PHE A 169 -1.71 20.39 -12.57
C PHE A 169 -3.07 21.10 -12.58
N GLY A 170 -3.09 22.45 -12.44
CA GLY A 170 -4.31 23.25 -12.34
C GLY A 170 -5.07 23.02 -11.04
N ILE A 171 -4.37 22.81 -9.94
CA ILE A 171 -4.89 22.70 -8.58
C ILE A 171 -4.55 24.00 -7.84
N ASP A 172 -5.56 24.78 -7.48
CA ASP A 172 -5.41 26.07 -6.81
C ASP A 172 -5.25 25.89 -5.29
N LEU A 173 -4.27 26.54 -4.72
CA LEU A 173 -4.14 26.75 -3.29
C LEU A 173 -4.70 28.12 -2.93
N ARG A 174 -5.35 28.24 -1.79
CA ARG A 174 -6.01 29.48 -1.40
C ARG A 174 -5.58 29.94 0.00
N ALA A 175 -5.63 31.23 0.23
CA ALA A 175 -5.31 31.81 1.53
C ALA A 175 -6.07 33.08 1.79
N ASP A 176 -6.40 33.29 3.07
CA ASP A 176 -6.91 34.54 3.61
C ASP A 176 -6.31 34.81 5.00
N ASP A 177 -6.88 35.75 5.74
CA ASP A 177 -6.43 36.10 7.10
C ASP A 177 -6.64 34.96 8.12
N THR A 178 -7.40 33.90 7.76
CA THR A 178 -7.70 32.77 8.63
C THR A 178 -6.80 31.57 8.39
N GLY A 179 -6.08 31.51 7.27
CA GLY A 179 -5.14 30.43 6.98
C GLY A 179 -4.84 30.17 5.52
N VAL A 180 -4.15 29.06 5.29
CA VAL A 180 -3.87 28.49 3.96
C VAL A 180 -4.73 27.27 3.75
N PHE A 181 -5.43 27.19 2.63
CA PHE A 181 -6.42 26.19 2.29
C PHE A 181 -5.98 25.38 1.07
N PHE A 182 -6.08 24.08 1.21
CA PHE A 182 -5.84 23.10 0.16
C PHE A 182 -7.15 22.41 -0.20
N PRO A 183 -7.35 21.95 -1.44
CA PRO A 183 -8.38 20.97 -1.70
C PRO A 183 -8.17 19.74 -0.79
N PHE A 184 -9.26 19.19 -0.24
CA PHE A 184 -9.21 18.19 0.81
C PHE A 184 -8.42 16.93 0.40
N ALA A 185 -8.67 16.37 -0.79
CA ALA A 185 -7.94 15.19 -1.25
C ALA A 185 -6.46 15.51 -1.50
N THR A 186 -6.14 16.71 -2.02
CA THR A 186 -4.75 17.11 -2.29
C THR A 186 -3.91 17.17 -1.02
N ILE A 187 -4.45 17.71 0.08
CA ILE A 187 -3.72 17.72 1.36
C ILE A 187 -3.73 16.33 2.01
N ALA A 188 -4.79 15.54 1.83
CA ALA A 188 -4.81 14.16 2.28
C ALA A 188 -3.69 13.35 1.61
N ASP A 189 -3.46 13.52 0.32
CA ASP A 189 -2.38 12.88 -0.42
C ASP A 189 -0.99 13.29 0.06
N LEU A 190 -0.81 14.54 0.49
CA LEU A 190 0.44 15.03 1.07
C LEU A 190 0.83 14.29 2.34
N TYR A 191 -0.16 13.88 3.15
CA TYR A 191 0.04 13.22 4.44
C TYR A 191 -0.20 11.71 4.43
N VAL A 192 -0.81 11.16 3.36
CA VAL A 192 -1.26 9.76 3.30
C VAL A 192 -0.16 8.75 3.61
N ASP A 193 1.04 9.03 3.19
CA ASP A 193 2.18 8.15 3.34
C ASP A 193 2.93 8.32 4.68
N GLY A 194 2.36 9.06 5.62
CA GLY A 194 2.90 9.17 6.97
C GLY A 194 2.69 7.93 7.83
N PHE A 195 2.30 6.81 7.27
CA PHE A 195 2.09 5.48 7.88
C PHE A 195 0.98 5.38 8.94
N MET A 196 0.24 6.45 9.19
CA MET A 196 -0.63 6.46 10.35
C MET A 196 -2.10 6.41 9.98
N HIS A 197 -2.60 7.35 9.17
CA HIS A 197 -4.03 7.48 8.89
C HIS A 197 -4.29 8.05 7.50
N LEU A 198 -5.40 7.64 6.92
CA LEU A 198 -5.97 8.21 5.70
C LEU A 198 -7.16 9.09 6.07
N ALA A 199 -7.37 10.15 5.32
CA ALA A 199 -8.56 10.98 5.42
C ALA A 199 -9.31 10.97 4.09
N SER A 200 -10.61 10.76 4.12
CA SER A 200 -11.48 10.77 2.95
C SER A 200 -12.75 11.57 3.22
N PHE A 201 -13.25 12.24 2.18
CA PHE A 201 -14.51 12.97 2.23
C PHE A 201 -15.49 12.45 1.18
N ASN A 202 -16.70 12.07 1.58
CA ASN A 202 -17.71 11.49 0.71
C ASN A 202 -18.82 12.50 0.29
N GLY A 203 -18.59 13.80 0.46
CA GLY A 203 -19.58 14.86 0.23
C GLY A 203 -20.41 15.22 1.48
N GLN A 204 -20.45 14.38 2.50
CA GLN A 204 -21.23 14.55 3.72
C GLN A 204 -20.43 14.42 5.01
N THR A 205 -19.49 13.48 5.04
CA THR A 205 -18.73 13.08 6.24
C THR A 205 -17.27 12.88 5.87
N VAL A 206 -16.37 13.29 6.75
CA VAL A 206 -14.96 12.91 6.68
C VAL A 206 -14.74 11.63 7.48
N MET A 207 -14.08 10.65 6.89
CA MET A 207 -13.60 9.47 7.60
C MET A 207 -12.08 9.56 7.75
N VAL A 208 -11.59 9.39 8.99
CA VAL A 208 -10.17 9.22 9.29
C VAL A 208 -9.96 7.78 9.75
N ALA A 209 -9.10 7.07 9.05
CA ALA A 209 -8.89 5.65 9.27
C ALA A 209 -7.40 5.29 9.26
N PRO A 210 -6.96 4.30 10.04
CA PRO A 210 -5.63 3.72 9.88
C PRO A 210 -5.42 3.24 8.44
N ASN A 211 -4.22 3.40 7.90
CA ASN A 211 -3.87 2.82 6.62
C ASN A 211 -4.06 1.30 6.66
N GLY A 212 -4.76 0.73 5.71
CA GLY A 212 -5.17 -0.68 5.71
C GLY A 212 -6.61 -0.93 6.21
N ALA A 213 -7.22 0.00 6.95
CA ALA A 213 -8.64 -0.09 7.32
C ALA A 213 -9.60 0.22 6.17
N TYR A 214 -9.07 0.60 5.01
CA TYR A 214 -9.83 0.82 3.77
C TYR A 214 -10.11 -0.45 2.97
N SER A 215 -9.77 -1.63 3.48
CA SER A 215 -10.21 -2.88 2.88
C SER A 215 -11.58 -3.28 3.41
N LEU A 216 -12.37 -3.97 2.59
CA LEU A 216 -13.67 -4.54 3.01
C LEU A 216 -13.55 -5.47 4.22
N GLU A 217 -12.44 -6.18 4.31
CA GLU A 217 -12.13 -7.07 5.42
C GLU A 217 -12.02 -6.31 6.75
N ASN A 218 -11.66 -5.02 6.69
CA ASN A 218 -11.45 -4.16 7.85
C ASN A 218 -12.55 -3.09 8.05
N GLY A 219 -13.67 -3.20 7.33
CA GLY A 219 -14.85 -2.36 7.61
C GLY A 219 -14.84 -0.99 6.94
N TYR A 220 -14.51 -0.91 5.65
CA TYR A 220 -14.87 0.26 4.86
C TYR A 220 -16.40 0.44 4.97
N PRO A 221 -16.91 1.45 5.69
CA PRO A 221 -18.30 1.41 6.08
C PRO A 221 -19.17 1.58 4.85
N GLN A 222 -20.08 0.64 4.63
CA GLN A 222 -21.11 0.75 3.59
C GLN A 222 -21.79 2.14 3.60
N GLN A 223 -22.00 2.67 4.80
CA GLN A 223 -22.59 4.00 5.03
C GLN A 223 -21.72 5.15 4.50
N PHE A 224 -20.40 4.97 4.41
CA PHE A 224 -19.49 5.98 3.87
C PHE A 224 -19.42 5.94 2.35
N ILE A 225 -19.49 4.75 1.74
CA ILE A 225 -19.44 4.59 0.28
C ILE A 225 -20.79 4.82 -0.39
N ALA A 226 -21.90 4.39 0.21
CA ALA A 226 -23.21 4.50 -0.41
C ALA A 226 -23.55 5.90 -0.97
N PRO A 227 -23.21 7.02 -0.29
CA PRO A 227 -23.43 8.36 -0.83
C PRO A 227 -22.61 8.69 -2.09
N ILE A 228 -21.50 7.97 -2.33
CA ILE A 228 -20.60 8.20 -3.47
C ILE A 228 -21.11 7.47 -4.72
N LEU A 229 -21.84 6.38 -4.56
CA LEU A 229 -22.36 5.55 -5.65
C LEU A 229 -23.55 6.21 -6.35
N ASN A 230 -23.28 7.29 -7.08
CA ASN A 230 -24.22 8.01 -7.91
C ASN A 230 -23.83 7.88 -9.39
N GLU A 231 -24.79 7.93 -10.28
CA GLU A 231 -24.53 7.82 -11.73
C GLU A 231 -23.70 8.99 -12.27
N THR A 232 -23.84 10.17 -11.65
CA THR A 232 -23.27 11.41 -12.19
C THR A 232 -22.36 12.09 -11.17
N ARG A 233 -21.18 12.45 -11.61
CA ARG A 233 -20.23 13.34 -10.93
C ARG A 233 -20.42 14.76 -11.45
N THR A 234 -20.28 15.78 -10.60
CA THR A 234 -20.33 17.17 -11.06
C THR A 234 -19.09 17.49 -11.90
N ALA A 235 -19.20 18.45 -12.81
CA ALA A 235 -18.13 18.78 -13.75
C ALA A 235 -16.85 19.26 -13.03
N ASP A 236 -17.00 20.10 -12.01
CA ASP A 236 -15.89 20.60 -11.20
C ASP A 236 -15.21 19.48 -10.40
N MET A 237 -16.00 18.53 -9.85
CA MET A 237 -15.43 17.37 -9.16
C MET A 237 -14.72 16.42 -10.13
N ALA A 238 -15.28 16.16 -11.31
CA ALA A 238 -14.65 15.29 -12.31
C ALA A 238 -13.33 15.88 -12.81
N ASP A 239 -13.28 17.17 -13.08
CA ASP A 239 -12.06 17.89 -13.48
C ASP A 239 -11.01 17.89 -12.37
N TYR A 240 -11.41 18.25 -11.16
CA TYR A 240 -10.50 18.26 -10.00
C TYR A 240 -9.98 16.86 -9.68
N ALA A 241 -10.84 15.85 -9.64
CA ALA A 241 -10.41 14.48 -9.33
C ALA A 241 -9.36 13.95 -10.31
N TYR A 242 -9.53 14.27 -11.62
CA TYR A 242 -8.53 13.91 -12.62
C TYR A 242 -7.20 14.66 -12.42
N LYS A 243 -7.25 15.98 -12.15
CA LYS A 243 -6.06 16.79 -11.87
C LYS A 243 -5.32 16.29 -10.62
N ASN A 244 -6.06 16.00 -9.55
CA ASN A 244 -5.48 15.46 -8.32
C ASN A 244 -4.85 14.08 -8.54
N LEU A 245 -5.51 13.19 -9.29
CA LEU A 245 -4.96 11.88 -9.66
C LEU A 245 -3.66 12.03 -10.46
N CYS A 246 -3.61 12.98 -11.43
CA CYS A 246 -2.41 13.28 -12.19
C CYS A 246 -1.27 13.77 -11.29
N PHE A 247 -1.57 14.67 -10.35
CA PHE A 247 -0.59 15.16 -9.39
C PHE A 247 -0.07 14.01 -8.50
N THR A 248 -0.97 13.25 -7.90
CA THR A 248 -0.63 12.18 -6.94
C THR A 248 0.22 11.09 -7.58
N LEU A 249 -0.19 10.55 -8.71
CA LEU A 249 0.54 9.48 -9.36
C LEU A 249 1.83 9.95 -10.06
N THR A 250 1.94 11.25 -10.40
CA THR A 250 3.22 11.79 -10.90
C THR A 250 4.24 11.99 -9.79
N ASN A 251 3.82 12.41 -8.58
CA ASN A 251 4.74 12.76 -7.51
C ASN A 251 4.89 11.65 -6.46
N PHE A 252 3.83 10.89 -6.19
CA PHE A 252 3.76 9.97 -5.06
C PHE A 252 3.70 8.49 -5.45
N PHE A 253 3.80 8.15 -6.74
CA PHE A 253 3.96 6.77 -7.17
C PHE A 253 5.38 6.25 -6.86
N GLY A 254 5.48 4.96 -6.51
CA GLY A 254 6.74 4.36 -6.03
C GLY A 254 7.74 3.97 -7.12
N TYR A 255 7.34 4.02 -8.37
CA TYR A 255 8.20 3.72 -9.53
C TYR A 255 8.97 2.40 -9.38
N PRO A 256 8.29 1.25 -9.34
CA PRO A 256 8.94 -0.06 -9.20
C PRO A 256 9.86 -0.39 -10.39
N GLY A 257 9.68 0.21 -11.55
CA GLY A 257 10.51 0.00 -12.74
C GLY A 257 9.98 -1.06 -13.69
N ARG A 258 8.68 -1.40 -13.62
CA ARG A 258 8.09 -2.48 -14.41
C ARG A 258 6.72 -2.17 -15.06
N THR A 259 6.10 -1.03 -14.75
CA THR A 259 4.77 -0.73 -15.25
C THR A 259 4.79 -0.24 -16.70
N LEU A 260 3.67 -0.41 -17.41
CA LEU A 260 3.55 0.02 -18.79
C LEU A 260 3.68 1.55 -18.94
N LEU A 261 3.14 2.33 -17.99
CA LEU A 261 3.23 3.79 -18.03
C LEU A 261 4.60 4.33 -17.64
N GLU A 262 5.38 3.65 -16.80
CA GLU A 262 6.77 4.03 -16.54
C GLU A 262 7.58 4.02 -17.83
N ASN A 263 7.35 3.05 -18.71
CA ASN A 263 8.00 2.95 -20.02
C ASN A 263 7.58 4.09 -20.99
N LYS A 264 6.54 4.87 -20.66
CA LYS A 264 6.09 6.06 -21.41
C LYS A 264 6.50 7.37 -20.76
N GLY A 265 7.34 7.32 -19.71
CA GLY A 265 7.87 8.49 -19.06
C GLY A 265 6.93 9.09 -18.01
N LEU A 266 6.20 8.26 -17.28
CA LEU A 266 5.31 8.70 -16.19
C LEU A 266 5.99 9.66 -15.22
N LYS A 267 7.24 9.37 -14.84
CA LYS A 267 7.99 10.18 -13.89
C LYS A 267 8.39 11.56 -14.46
N GLU A 268 8.86 11.58 -15.69
CA GLU A 268 9.43 12.77 -16.32
C GLU A 268 8.36 13.69 -16.92
N LYS A 269 7.31 13.10 -17.48
CA LYS A 269 6.27 13.81 -18.25
C LYS A 269 4.96 14.00 -17.48
N GLY A 270 4.74 13.18 -16.44
CA GLY A 270 3.49 13.09 -15.68
C GLY A 270 2.46 12.15 -16.30
N LEU A 271 1.41 11.85 -15.50
CA LEU A 271 0.41 10.85 -15.84
C LEU A 271 -0.35 11.19 -17.12
N ASP A 272 -0.81 12.43 -17.28
CA ASP A 272 -1.62 12.84 -18.45
C ASP A 272 -0.87 12.59 -19.76
N GLN A 273 0.41 13.01 -19.82
CA GLN A 273 1.21 12.80 -21.03
C GLN A 273 1.61 11.34 -21.24
N ALA A 274 1.89 10.60 -20.16
CA ALA A 274 2.20 9.17 -20.26
C ALA A 274 1.02 8.36 -20.81
N LEU A 275 -0.21 8.72 -20.42
CA LEU A 275 -1.43 8.13 -20.97
C LEU A 275 -1.57 8.44 -22.47
N LEU A 276 -1.34 9.69 -22.90
CA LEU A 276 -1.38 10.07 -24.30
C LEU A 276 -0.31 9.33 -25.13
N ASP A 277 0.92 9.24 -24.59
CA ASP A 277 2.06 8.58 -25.26
C ASP A 277 1.91 7.04 -25.31
N TYR A 278 1.03 6.47 -24.48
CA TYR A 278 0.70 5.04 -24.54
C TYR A 278 -0.17 4.66 -25.76
N GLY A 279 -0.84 5.63 -26.37
CA GLY A 279 -1.70 5.41 -27.52
C GLY A 279 -3.16 5.20 -27.15
N GLN A 280 -3.90 4.40 -27.95
CA GLN A 280 -5.37 4.30 -27.83
C GLN A 280 -5.84 3.83 -26.46
N ALA A 281 -5.20 2.82 -25.86
CA ALA A 281 -5.56 2.36 -24.53
C ALA A 281 -5.37 3.43 -23.44
N GLY A 282 -4.28 4.20 -23.52
CA GLY A 282 -4.04 5.31 -22.60
C GLY A 282 -5.01 6.47 -22.82
N GLN A 283 -5.29 6.84 -24.08
CA GLN A 283 -6.28 7.88 -24.40
C GLN A 283 -7.67 7.50 -23.90
N MET A 284 -8.10 6.27 -24.12
CA MET A 284 -9.37 5.74 -23.62
C MET A 284 -9.41 5.81 -22.07
N THR A 285 -8.35 5.34 -21.40
CA THR A 285 -8.26 5.41 -19.93
C THR A 285 -8.38 6.86 -19.43
N ARG A 286 -7.70 7.80 -20.10
CA ARG A 286 -7.76 9.24 -19.81
C ARG A 286 -9.18 9.81 -19.92
N GLU A 287 -9.88 9.48 -21.00
CA GLU A 287 -11.27 9.93 -21.23
C GLU A 287 -12.21 9.37 -20.17
N LEU A 288 -12.10 8.09 -19.85
CA LEU A 288 -12.88 7.44 -18.79
C LEU A 288 -12.63 8.09 -17.41
N LEU A 289 -11.38 8.38 -17.06
CA LEU A 289 -11.03 9.04 -15.79
C LEU A 289 -11.60 10.47 -15.68
N LYS A 290 -11.81 11.16 -16.80
CA LYS A 290 -12.38 12.53 -16.87
C LYS A 290 -13.90 12.53 -16.97
N SER A 291 -14.52 11.38 -17.13
CA SER A 291 -15.96 11.29 -17.33
C SER A 291 -16.76 11.76 -16.10
N GLN A 292 -17.86 12.44 -16.36
CA GLN A 292 -18.87 12.75 -15.34
C GLN A 292 -19.76 11.53 -15.01
N ASN A 293 -19.74 10.50 -15.84
CA ASN A 293 -20.41 9.25 -15.54
C ASN A 293 -19.56 8.41 -14.57
N MET A 294 -20.11 8.08 -13.40
CA MET A 294 -19.38 7.36 -12.35
C MET A 294 -18.98 5.95 -12.78
N TYR A 295 -19.78 5.27 -13.59
CA TYR A 295 -19.43 3.93 -14.10
C TYR A 295 -18.20 3.99 -15.00
N GLU A 296 -18.16 4.97 -15.92
CA GLU A 296 -16.99 5.17 -16.79
C GLU A 296 -15.74 5.55 -15.99
N TYR A 297 -15.89 6.42 -14.99
CA TYR A 297 -14.78 6.79 -14.11
C TYR A 297 -14.21 5.57 -13.36
N ILE A 298 -15.05 4.73 -12.79
CA ILE A 298 -14.62 3.50 -12.10
C ILE A 298 -13.87 2.57 -13.08
N ILE A 299 -14.39 2.40 -14.30
CA ILE A 299 -13.69 1.63 -15.33
C ILE A 299 -12.35 2.28 -15.69
N GLY A 300 -12.30 3.61 -15.76
CA GLY A 300 -11.06 4.36 -15.94
C GLY A 300 -10.03 4.08 -14.86
N THR A 301 -10.43 3.96 -13.59
CA THR A 301 -9.50 3.58 -12.51
C THR A 301 -9.04 2.13 -12.62
N VAL A 302 -9.89 1.22 -13.09
CA VAL A 302 -9.52 -0.18 -13.35
C VAL A 302 -8.52 -0.28 -14.51
N THR A 303 -8.78 0.39 -15.63
CA THR A 303 -7.86 0.38 -16.78
C THR A 303 -6.54 1.08 -16.47
N LEU A 304 -6.55 2.13 -15.66
CA LEU A 304 -5.34 2.75 -15.12
C LEU A 304 -4.54 1.75 -14.26
N GLY A 305 -5.22 1.00 -13.39
CA GLY A 305 -4.60 -0.08 -12.60
C GLY A 305 -3.95 -1.16 -13.49
N CYS A 306 -4.52 -1.46 -14.66
CA CYS A 306 -3.90 -2.36 -15.65
C CYS A 306 -2.61 -1.77 -16.24
N LEU A 307 -2.61 -0.47 -16.56
CA LEU A 307 -1.44 0.23 -17.12
C LEU A 307 -0.33 0.48 -16.08
N LEU A 308 -0.69 0.56 -14.81
CA LEU A 308 0.20 0.70 -13.65
C LEU A 308 0.46 -0.63 -12.93
N ASN A 309 0.08 -1.76 -13.52
CA ASN A 309 0.25 -3.06 -12.87
C ASN A 309 1.74 -3.33 -12.60
N ASP A 310 2.06 -3.43 -11.33
CA ASP A 310 3.39 -3.67 -10.79
C ASP A 310 3.55 -5.08 -10.19
N GLY A 311 2.68 -5.98 -10.58
CA GLY A 311 2.67 -7.38 -10.12
C GLY A 311 1.72 -7.63 -8.94
N GLY A 312 0.85 -6.66 -8.57
CA GLY A 312 -0.23 -6.86 -7.62
C GLY A 312 -0.33 -5.85 -6.49
N HIS A 313 0.48 -4.79 -6.48
CA HIS A 313 0.36 -3.72 -5.50
C HIS A 313 -0.59 -2.60 -5.96
N THR A 314 -0.58 -2.25 -7.26
CA THR A 314 -1.38 -1.16 -7.80
C THR A 314 -2.61 -1.69 -8.53
N TYR A 315 -3.79 -1.39 -8.00
CA TYR A 315 -5.08 -1.73 -8.61
C TYR A 315 -6.25 -1.02 -7.92
N THR A 316 -7.42 -1.02 -8.59
CA THR A 316 -8.69 -0.61 -7.98
C THR A 316 -9.50 -1.84 -7.62
N ASP A 317 -9.92 -1.93 -6.37
CA ASP A 317 -10.77 -3.03 -5.90
C ASP A 317 -12.25 -2.67 -6.07
N VAL A 318 -12.83 -3.13 -7.17
CA VAL A 318 -14.26 -2.93 -7.47
C VAL A 318 -15.17 -3.94 -6.76
N THR A 319 -14.63 -4.97 -6.11
CA THR A 319 -15.43 -5.96 -5.38
C THR A 319 -16.16 -5.33 -4.20
N VAL A 320 -15.58 -4.27 -3.63
CA VAL A 320 -16.20 -3.39 -2.63
C VAL A 320 -17.60 -2.96 -3.06
N ILE A 321 -17.74 -2.52 -4.31
CA ILE A 321 -19.02 -2.04 -4.85
C ILE A 321 -20.04 -3.19 -4.91
N SER A 322 -19.62 -4.37 -5.36
CA SER A 322 -20.51 -5.54 -5.45
C SER A 322 -21.03 -6.01 -4.10
N GLU A 323 -20.25 -5.82 -3.04
CA GLU A 323 -20.66 -6.21 -1.69
C GLU A 323 -21.55 -5.14 -1.03
N ILE A 324 -21.33 -3.87 -1.33
CA ILE A 324 -22.13 -2.75 -0.82
C ILE A 324 -23.48 -2.69 -1.53
N ASP A 325 -23.49 -2.80 -2.84
CA ASP A 325 -24.69 -2.73 -3.69
C ASP A 325 -25.27 -4.12 -4.02
N ARG A 326 -25.32 -5.02 -3.05
CA ARG A 326 -25.78 -6.42 -3.21
C ARG A 326 -27.12 -6.52 -3.92
N GLY A 327 -27.08 -6.83 -5.23
CA GLY A 327 -28.27 -6.93 -6.07
C GLY A 327 -28.92 -5.59 -6.41
N GLY A 328 -28.23 -4.49 -6.18
CA GLY A 328 -28.67 -3.13 -6.54
C GLY A 328 -28.43 -2.81 -8.01
N THR A 329 -29.02 -1.70 -8.44
CA THR A 329 -28.94 -1.25 -9.82
C THR A 329 -27.54 -0.76 -10.19
N PHE A 330 -26.82 -0.11 -9.26
CA PHE A 330 -25.51 0.45 -9.53
C PHE A 330 -24.50 -0.61 -9.99
N TRP A 331 -24.39 -1.74 -9.27
CA TRP A 331 -23.51 -2.84 -9.67
C TRP A 331 -23.90 -3.47 -11.01
N SER A 332 -25.21 -3.60 -11.26
CA SER A 332 -25.72 -4.15 -12.53
C SER A 332 -25.35 -3.26 -13.72
N GLU A 333 -25.54 -1.96 -13.59
CA GLU A 333 -25.19 -0.97 -14.60
C GLU A 333 -23.67 -0.88 -14.82
N LEU A 334 -22.89 -0.82 -13.73
CA LEU A 334 -21.42 -0.85 -13.82
C LEU A 334 -20.93 -2.10 -14.55
N SER A 335 -21.50 -3.27 -14.27
CA SER A 335 -21.13 -4.52 -14.91
C SER A 335 -21.46 -4.53 -16.41
N ALA A 336 -22.60 -3.94 -16.79
CA ALA A 336 -22.99 -3.81 -18.19
C ALA A 336 -22.02 -2.91 -18.97
N VAL A 337 -21.73 -1.71 -18.46
CA VAL A 337 -20.79 -0.77 -19.09
C VAL A 337 -19.37 -1.34 -19.12
N SER A 338 -18.94 -2.04 -18.05
CA SER A 338 -17.60 -2.63 -17.93
C SER A 338 -17.29 -3.64 -19.03
N THR A 339 -18.27 -4.45 -19.43
CA THR A 339 -18.05 -5.55 -20.39
C THR A 339 -17.52 -5.01 -21.72
N ASP A 340 -18.16 -4.01 -22.29
CA ASP A 340 -17.77 -3.45 -23.58
C ASP A 340 -16.50 -2.61 -23.48
N LYS A 341 -16.39 -1.76 -22.44
CA LYS A 341 -15.26 -0.86 -22.26
C LYS A 341 -13.96 -1.60 -21.94
N VAL A 342 -14.02 -2.65 -21.14
CA VAL A 342 -12.83 -3.48 -20.84
C VAL A 342 -12.40 -4.29 -22.07
N ALA A 343 -13.34 -4.83 -22.83
CA ALA A 343 -13.03 -5.51 -24.08
C ALA A 343 -12.36 -4.57 -25.11
N GLU A 344 -12.88 -3.35 -25.23
CA GLU A 344 -12.29 -2.30 -26.08
C GLU A 344 -10.87 -1.94 -25.61
N PHE A 345 -10.66 -1.70 -24.32
CA PHE A 345 -9.35 -1.44 -23.72
C PHE A 345 -8.34 -2.56 -24.03
N ILE A 346 -8.74 -3.83 -23.82
CA ILE A 346 -7.87 -4.99 -24.11
C ILE A 346 -7.47 -5.03 -25.58
N SER A 347 -8.37 -4.66 -26.50
CA SER A 347 -8.05 -4.62 -27.93
C SER A 347 -6.98 -3.57 -28.29
N TYR A 348 -6.85 -2.52 -27.47
CA TYR A 348 -5.86 -1.44 -27.64
C TYR A 348 -4.58 -1.65 -26.80
N CYS A 349 -4.56 -2.63 -25.90
CA CYS A 349 -3.45 -2.91 -25.00
C CYS A 349 -2.97 -4.37 -25.12
N PRO A 350 -2.28 -4.74 -26.22
CA PRO A 350 -1.83 -6.11 -26.42
C PRO A 350 -0.87 -6.60 -25.32
N GLU A 351 -0.09 -5.72 -24.71
CA GLU A 351 0.82 -6.02 -23.60
C GLU A 351 0.08 -6.45 -22.32
N TYR A 352 -1.21 -6.17 -22.23
CA TYR A 352 -2.04 -6.60 -21.09
C TYR A 352 -2.06 -8.12 -20.93
N ALA A 353 -2.06 -8.86 -22.05
CA ALA A 353 -2.02 -10.33 -22.04
C ALA A 353 -0.73 -10.85 -21.38
N ASP A 354 0.41 -10.24 -21.68
CA ASP A 354 1.71 -10.63 -21.10
C ASP A 354 1.75 -10.34 -19.60
N VAL A 355 1.23 -9.18 -19.18
CA VAL A 355 1.12 -8.81 -17.77
C VAL A 355 0.22 -9.78 -17.00
N GLN A 356 -0.92 -10.17 -17.59
CA GLN A 356 -1.82 -11.18 -16.99
C GLN A 356 -1.16 -12.56 -16.92
N GLN A 357 -0.41 -12.95 -17.95
CA GLN A 357 0.28 -14.25 -17.98
C GLN A 357 1.29 -14.38 -16.84
N VAL A 358 2.05 -13.32 -16.55
CA VAL A 358 2.97 -13.31 -15.38
C VAL A 358 2.22 -13.58 -14.07
N SER A 359 1.05 -12.99 -13.88
CA SER A 359 0.21 -13.22 -12.70
C SER A 359 -0.30 -14.66 -12.65
N ILE A 360 -0.79 -15.19 -13.77
CA ILE A 360 -1.26 -16.57 -13.90
C ILE A 360 -0.12 -17.54 -13.57
N ASP A 361 1.06 -17.35 -14.13
CA ASP A 361 2.22 -18.23 -13.91
C ASP A 361 2.66 -18.24 -12.46
N ARG A 362 2.57 -17.12 -11.76
CA ARG A 362 2.83 -17.03 -10.32
C ARG A 362 1.84 -17.85 -9.51
N TYR A 363 0.55 -17.74 -9.78
CA TYR A 363 -0.48 -18.53 -9.10
C TYR A 363 -0.38 -20.02 -9.42
N LEU A 364 -0.03 -20.39 -10.65
CA LEU A 364 0.24 -21.78 -11.04
C LEU A 364 1.45 -22.33 -10.28
N THR A 365 2.54 -21.55 -10.18
CA THR A 365 3.73 -21.92 -9.40
C THR A 365 3.36 -22.19 -7.94
N ARG A 366 2.61 -21.29 -7.30
CA ARG A 366 2.09 -21.48 -5.94
C ARG A 366 1.31 -22.79 -5.81
N SER A 367 0.37 -23.03 -6.74
CA SER A 367 -0.48 -24.23 -6.70
C SER A 367 0.34 -25.51 -6.83
N ILE A 368 1.29 -25.54 -7.77
CA ILE A 368 2.18 -26.68 -7.99
C ILE A 368 3.03 -26.97 -6.74
N LEU A 369 3.69 -25.93 -6.20
CA LEU A 369 4.57 -26.09 -5.04
C LEU A 369 3.78 -26.49 -3.78
N ASN A 370 2.62 -25.88 -3.55
CA ASN A 370 1.77 -26.24 -2.42
C ASN A 370 1.30 -27.70 -2.49
N ASN A 371 0.90 -28.17 -3.67
CA ASN A 371 0.51 -29.57 -3.86
C ASN A 371 1.68 -30.53 -3.59
N LYS A 372 2.87 -30.25 -4.15
CA LYS A 372 4.08 -31.08 -3.92
C LYS A 372 4.50 -31.09 -2.45
N ARG A 373 4.45 -29.93 -1.77
CA ARG A 373 4.72 -29.85 -0.33
C ARG A 373 3.72 -30.68 0.47
N THR A 374 2.44 -30.54 0.17
CA THR A 374 1.38 -31.30 0.87
C THR A 374 1.52 -32.80 0.64
N GLU A 375 1.86 -33.23 -0.56
CA GLU A 375 2.11 -34.64 -0.88
C GLU A 375 3.32 -35.20 -0.10
N LYS A 376 4.42 -34.43 0.01
CA LYS A 376 5.64 -34.86 0.70
C LYS A 376 5.55 -34.75 2.23
N MET A 377 4.95 -33.68 2.74
CA MET A 377 5.04 -33.28 4.16
C MET A 377 3.72 -33.31 4.91
N GLY A 378 2.58 -33.47 4.19
CA GLY A 378 1.25 -33.39 4.76
C GLY A 378 0.72 -31.96 4.85
N SER A 379 -0.56 -31.82 5.21
CA SER A 379 -1.28 -30.53 5.27
C SER A 379 -1.41 -29.95 6.68
N GLY A 380 -0.88 -30.63 7.69
CA GLY A 380 -1.10 -30.29 9.10
C GLY A 380 -0.08 -29.33 9.68
N VAL A 381 0.83 -29.85 10.47
CA VAL A 381 1.83 -29.08 11.20
C VAL A 381 2.83 -28.42 10.22
N LYS A 382 3.17 -27.16 10.46
CA LYS A 382 4.13 -26.41 9.64
C LYS A 382 5.59 -26.77 9.99
N TYR A 383 5.86 -28.04 10.19
CA TYR A 383 7.14 -28.62 10.56
C TYR A 383 7.30 -30.01 9.95
N TYR A 384 8.41 -30.24 9.28
CA TYR A 384 8.74 -31.55 8.73
C TYR A 384 10.23 -31.83 8.89
N LYS A 385 10.60 -33.00 9.44
CA LYS A 385 12.00 -33.45 9.58
C LYS A 385 12.26 -34.67 8.71
N GLU A 386 13.35 -34.64 7.95
CA GLU A 386 13.91 -35.82 7.28
C GLU A 386 15.45 -35.77 7.41
N GLY A 387 16.02 -36.79 8.03
CA GLY A 387 17.45 -36.82 8.37
C GLY A 387 17.84 -35.65 9.27
N ALA A 388 18.91 -34.93 8.90
CA ALA A 388 19.41 -33.78 9.65
C ALA A 388 18.76 -32.44 9.23
N THR A 389 17.70 -32.47 8.42
CA THR A 389 17.10 -31.26 7.84
C THR A 389 15.65 -31.11 8.28
N VAL A 390 15.33 -29.91 8.73
CA VAL A 390 13.98 -29.46 9.09
C VAL A 390 13.48 -28.44 8.09
N TYR A 391 12.21 -28.57 7.72
CA TYR A 391 11.43 -27.57 6.99
C TYR A 391 10.38 -26.96 7.91
N CYS A 392 10.33 -25.62 7.90
CA CYS A 392 9.22 -24.84 8.43
C CYS A 392 8.63 -23.99 7.30
N TRP A 393 7.31 -23.82 7.26
CA TRP A 393 6.68 -23.00 6.21
C TRP A 393 5.50 -22.21 6.71
N PHE A 394 5.27 -21.07 6.09
CA PHE A 394 4.03 -20.31 6.21
C PHE A 394 3.74 -19.58 4.90
N ASP A 395 2.48 -19.57 4.49
CA ASP A 395 2.03 -19.17 3.16
C ASP A 395 1.61 -17.69 3.09
N SER A 396 1.67 -17.00 4.22
CA SER A 396 1.41 -15.57 4.37
C SER A 396 2.16 -15.02 5.58
N PHE A 397 2.53 -13.77 5.54
CA PHE A 397 3.09 -13.02 6.68
C PHE A 397 1.97 -12.34 7.49
N LEU A 398 0.87 -13.03 7.66
CA LEU A 398 -0.22 -12.65 8.55
C LEU A 398 -0.14 -13.45 9.84
N CYS A 399 -0.47 -12.82 10.95
CA CYS A 399 -0.56 -13.48 12.25
C CYS A 399 -1.86 -13.07 12.95
N ASP A 400 -2.33 -13.92 13.86
CA ASP A 400 -3.34 -13.51 14.82
C ASP A 400 -2.66 -12.76 15.96
N ASP A 401 -2.54 -11.46 15.82
CA ASP A 401 -1.84 -10.60 16.78
C ASP A 401 -2.63 -10.39 18.09
N SER A 402 -3.90 -10.77 18.14
CA SER A 402 -4.76 -10.57 19.30
C SER A 402 -4.25 -11.30 20.54
N GLY A 403 -3.74 -12.51 20.38
CA GLY A 403 -3.10 -13.29 21.44
C GLY A 403 -1.80 -12.65 21.92
N TRP A 404 -0.95 -12.21 21.01
CA TRP A 404 0.30 -11.52 21.32
C TRP A 404 0.05 -10.20 22.02
N ARG A 405 -0.91 -9.38 21.55
CA ARG A 405 -1.25 -8.10 22.20
C ARG A 405 -1.75 -8.29 23.63
N LYS A 406 -2.55 -9.32 23.91
CA LYS A 406 -2.98 -9.66 25.27
C LYS A 406 -1.80 -10.06 26.15
N PHE A 407 -0.91 -10.91 25.64
CA PHE A 407 0.29 -11.35 26.36
C PHE A 407 1.17 -10.15 26.75
N TYR A 408 1.50 -9.26 25.81
CA TYR A 408 2.34 -8.08 26.07
C TYR A 408 1.67 -7.04 26.99
N LYS A 409 0.35 -7.05 27.09
CA LYS A 409 -0.40 -6.25 28.06
C LYS A 409 -0.53 -6.92 29.43
N GLY A 410 -0.09 -8.14 29.58
CA GLY A 410 -0.30 -8.94 30.80
C GLY A 410 -1.75 -9.38 31.00
N GLU A 411 -2.55 -9.39 29.93
CA GLU A 411 -3.98 -9.75 29.94
C GLU A 411 -4.25 -11.21 29.55
N GLY A 412 -3.21 -11.96 29.19
CA GLY A 412 -3.33 -13.35 28.75
C GLY A 412 -2.01 -14.11 28.76
N PRO A 413 -2.06 -15.44 28.58
CA PRO A 413 -0.85 -16.26 28.49
C PRO A 413 -0.14 -16.04 27.14
N LYS A 414 1.12 -16.48 27.05
CA LYS A 414 1.85 -16.57 25.77
C LYS A 414 1.09 -17.48 24.82
N PRO A 415 0.84 -17.05 23.57
CA PRO A 415 0.14 -17.84 22.58
C PRO A 415 0.86 -19.15 22.25
N THR A 416 0.09 -20.22 21.94
CA THR A 416 0.61 -21.54 21.61
C THR A 416 0.10 -22.03 20.26
N VAL A 417 0.77 -23.03 19.67
CA VAL A 417 0.33 -23.69 18.41
C VAL A 417 -1.08 -24.27 18.53
N ALA A 418 -1.48 -24.71 19.72
CA ALA A 418 -2.81 -25.27 19.94
C ALA A 418 -3.91 -24.19 19.84
N ASP A 419 -3.59 -22.96 20.28
CA ASP A 419 -4.53 -21.85 20.27
C ASP A 419 -4.57 -21.14 18.91
N TYR A 420 -3.41 -21.03 18.24
CA TYR A 420 -3.25 -20.27 17.00
C TYR A 420 -2.44 -21.07 15.95
N PRO A 421 -3.00 -22.11 15.34
CA PRO A 421 -2.25 -23.04 14.48
C PRO A 421 -1.80 -22.42 13.14
N ASN A 422 -2.35 -21.28 12.77
CA ASN A 422 -1.99 -20.57 11.53
C ASN A 422 -1.08 -19.36 11.75
N ASP A 423 -0.75 -19.02 13.00
CA ASP A 423 0.16 -17.92 13.32
C ASP A 423 1.59 -18.32 12.90
N TRP A 424 2.19 -17.48 12.04
CA TRP A 424 3.53 -17.74 11.50
C TRP A 424 4.62 -17.66 12.58
N LEU A 425 4.49 -16.73 13.56
CA LEU A 425 5.48 -16.54 14.61
C LEU A 425 5.52 -17.75 15.54
N ILE A 426 4.33 -18.23 15.92
CA ILE A 426 4.20 -19.44 16.75
C ILE A 426 4.74 -20.66 15.99
N ALA A 427 4.39 -20.80 14.70
CA ALA A 427 4.89 -21.90 13.88
C ALA A 427 6.41 -21.88 13.74
N LEU A 428 7.01 -20.70 13.53
CA LEU A 428 8.45 -20.56 13.43
C LEU A 428 9.17 -20.87 14.75
N THR A 429 8.69 -20.30 15.85
CA THR A 429 9.32 -20.49 17.16
C THR A 429 9.20 -21.94 17.66
N ASP A 430 8.04 -22.57 17.49
CA ASP A 430 7.86 -24.00 17.79
C ASP A 430 8.78 -24.89 16.94
N ALA A 431 8.93 -24.58 15.64
CA ALA A 431 9.83 -25.32 14.75
C ALA A 431 11.30 -25.14 15.13
N LEU A 432 11.72 -23.93 15.49
CA LEU A 432 13.08 -23.64 15.93
C LEU A 432 13.41 -24.35 17.26
N GLU A 433 12.50 -24.30 18.22
CA GLU A 433 12.66 -24.98 19.51
C GLU A 433 12.79 -26.49 19.33
N LYS A 434 11.95 -27.10 18.48
CA LYS A 434 12.05 -28.53 18.16
C LYS A 434 13.37 -28.87 17.45
N ALA A 435 13.82 -28.03 16.53
CA ALA A 435 15.06 -28.25 15.79
C ALA A 435 16.28 -28.15 16.71
N GLU A 436 16.33 -27.15 17.59
CA GLU A 436 17.47 -26.93 18.52
C GLU A 436 17.58 -28.05 19.56
N ASN A 437 16.44 -28.58 20.02
CA ASN A 437 16.38 -29.67 21.00
C ASN A 437 16.67 -31.07 20.39
N ASP A 438 16.79 -31.17 19.07
CA ASP A 438 17.10 -32.43 18.38
C ASP A 438 18.56 -32.44 17.92
N PRO A 439 19.46 -33.23 18.56
CA PRO A 439 20.90 -33.23 18.25
C PRO A 439 21.25 -33.78 16.86
N GLU A 440 20.29 -34.40 16.16
CA GLU A 440 20.51 -34.85 14.78
C GLU A 440 20.29 -33.74 13.77
N VAL A 441 19.54 -32.69 14.14
CA VAL A 441 19.21 -31.58 13.23
C VAL A 441 20.41 -30.64 13.07
N LYS A 442 20.74 -30.34 11.82
CA LYS A 442 21.81 -29.41 11.43
C LYS A 442 21.27 -28.26 10.56
N ASN A 443 20.29 -28.56 9.72
CA ASN A 443 19.80 -27.64 8.71
C ASN A 443 18.35 -27.24 9.00
N PHE A 444 18.09 -25.94 8.94
CA PHE A 444 16.74 -25.38 9.08
C PHE A 444 16.38 -24.60 7.81
N VAL A 445 15.40 -25.07 7.09
CA VAL A 445 14.93 -24.50 5.83
C VAL A 445 13.59 -23.80 6.07
N LEU A 446 13.56 -22.50 5.94
CA LEU A 446 12.32 -21.73 5.93
C LEU A 446 11.76 -21.68 4.50
N ASP A 447 10.58 -22.26 4.29
CA ASP A 447 9.93 -22.27 2.99
C ASP A 447 8.87 -21.14 2.91
N ILE A 448 9.17 -20.15 2.07
CA ILE A 448 8.25 -19.06 1.69
C ILE A 448 7.92 -19.10 0.19
N SER A 449 8.14 -20.23 -0.47
CA SER A 449 7.95 -20.37 -1.91
C SER A 449 6.49 -20.20 -2.36
N THR A 450 5.55 -20.32 -1.43
CA THR A 450 4.11 -20.09 -1.68
C THR A 450 3.56 -18.85 -0.95
N ASN A 451 4.45 -17.96 -0.47
CA ASN A 451 4.11 -16.81 0.35
C ASN A 451 4.12 -15.50 -0.46
N GLY A 452 2.97 -14.82 -0.53
CA GLY A 452 2.80 -13.55 -1.26
C GLY A 452 3.19 -12.30 -0.46
N GLY A 453 3.77 -12.45 0.76
CA GLY A 453 4.12 -11.34 1.62
C GLY A 453 3.13 -11.11 2.76
N GLY A 454 2.99 -9.88 3.19
CA GLY A 454 2.20 -9.43 4.33
C GLY A 454 2.99 -8.43 5.19
N SER A 455 2.97 -8.59 6.52
CA SER A 455 3.62 -7.66 7.44
C SER A 455 5.14 -7.63 7.33
N SER A 456 5.71 -6.44 7.37
CA SER A 456 7.17 -6.21 7.42
C SER A 456 7.80 -6.68 8.75
N ASP A 457 7.01 -6.78 9.81
CA ASP A 457 7.49 -7.23 11.12
C ASP A 457 8.01 -8.67 11.08
N VAL A 458 7.43 -9.50 10.18
CA VAL A 458 7.96 -10.84 9.91
C VAL A 458 9.39 -10.78 9.39
N VAL A 459 9.68 -9.87 8.48
CA VAL A 459 11.03 -9.71 7.91
C VAL A 459 12.01 -9.32 9.02
N VAL A 460 11.63 -8.34 9.85
CA VAL A 460 12.44 -7.88 10.98
C VAL A 460 12.70 -9.02 11.97
N TYR A 461 11.65 -9.75 12.36
CA TYR A 461 11.79 -10.86 13.31
C TYR A 461 12.68 -11.99 12.75
N VAL A 462 12.40 -12.47 11.53
CA VAL A 462 13.17 -13.55 10.92
C VAL A 462 14.65 -13.17 10.73
N THR A 463 14.92 -11.95 10.27
CA THR A 463 16.32 -11.47 10.15
C THR A 463 17.00 -11.33 11.52
N SER A 464 16.26 -10.97 12.56
CA SER A 464 16.78 -10.91 13.92
C SER A 464 17.19 -12.29 14.45
N ILE A 465 16.41 -13.33 14.13
CA ILE A 465 16.67 -14.71 14.54
C ILE A 465 17.80 -15.34 13.71
N PHE A 466 17.75 -15.22 12.38
CA PHE A 466 18.71 -15.91 11.48
C PHE A 466 20.06 -15.22 11.42
N CYS A 467 20.10 -13.89 11.55
CA CYS A 467 21.29 -13.09 11.27
C CYS A 467 21.72 -12.19 12.44
N ASN A 468 20.97 -12.16 13.54
CA ASN A 468 21.14 -11.21 14.64
C ASN A 468 21.11 -9.74 14.15
N LYS A 469 20.23 -9.44 13.19
CA LYS A 469 20.03 -8.14 12.57
C LYS A 469 18.54 -7.81 12.51
N ALA A 470 18.19 -6.58 12.84
CA ALA A 470 16.81 -6.12 12.85
C ALA A 470 16.70 -4.76 12.12
N ASP A 471 17.20 -4.74 10.90
CA ASP A 471 17.25 -3.53 10.07
C ASP A 471 16.37 -3.71 8.83
N MET A 472 15.74 -2.61 8.39
CA MET A 472 15.06 -2.50 7.11
C MET A 472 15.58 -1.30 6.33
N TYR A 473 15.59 -1.41 5.00
CA TYR A 473 16.16 -0.41 4.11
C TYR A 473 15.11 0.07 3.13
N TYR A 474 14.98 1.38 3.03
CA TYR A 474 13.98 2.06 2.18
C TYR A 474 14.63 3.18 1.38
N GLU A 475 13.98 3.54 0.29
CA GLU A 475 14.24 4.76 -0.46
C GLU A 475 12.94 5.54 -0.61
N ASN A 476 12.97 6.83 -0.33
CA ASN A 476 11.91 7.73 -0.78
C ASN A 476 12.21 8.16 -2.22
N VAL A 477 11.36 7.76 -3.15
CA VAL A 477 11.58 7.98 -4.59
C VAL A 477 11.43 9.45 -5.00
N LEU A 478 10.63 10.22 -4.25
CA LEU A 478 10.45 11.66 -4.47
C LEU A 478 11.70 12.44 -4.09
N THR A 479 12.30 12.11 -2.94
CA THR A 479 13.45 12.84 -2.40
C THR A 479 14.80 12.21 -2.77
N GLY A 480 14.81 10.93 -3.16
CA GLY A 480 16.03 10.14 -3.32
C GLY A 480 16.72 9.81 -1.99
N GLN A 481 16.08 10.13 -0.86
CA GLN A 481 16.59 9.79 0.47
C GLN A 481 16.58 8.28 0.69
N ARG A 482 17.69 7.75 1.14
CA ARG A 482 17.78 6.36 1.63
C ARG A 482 17.65 6.36 3.14
N MET A 483 16.92 5.39 3.64
CA MET A 483 16.60 5.26 5.05
C MET A 483 16.96 3.85 5.52
N LYS A 484 17.59 3.77 6.67
CA LYS A 484 17.78 2.52 7.41
C LYS A 484 17.00 2.64 8.71
N CYS A 485 15.99 1.80 8.87
CA CYS A 485 15.22 1.67 10.09
C CYS A 485 15.78 0.50 10.90
N SER A 486 16.14 0.73 12.16
CA SER A 486 16.60 -0.31 13.08
C SER A 486 15.58 -0.52 14.20
N TYR A 487 15.45 -1.76 14.67
CA TYR A 487 14.46 -2.16 15.65
C TYR A 487 15.10 -2.93 16.82
N ASP A 488 14.51 -2.81 18.00
CA ASP A 488 14.70 -3.77 19.08
C ASP A 488 13.61 -4.84 18.96
N VAL A 489 13.97 -6.11 19.13
CA VAL A 489 13.11 -7.27 18.95
C VAL A 489 13.18 -8.14 20.21
N ASP A 490 12.01 -8.45 20.77
CA ASP A 490 11.87 -9.47 21.82
C ASP A 490 12.03 -10.85 21.17
N ARG A 491 13.26 -11.34 21.12
CA ARG A 491 13.65 -12.56 20.39
C ARG A 491 13.30 -13.83 21.15
N ASN A 492 13.31 -13.77 22.48
CA ASN A 492 12.97 -14.88 23.37
C ASN A 492 11.47 -14.95 23.68
N LEU A 493 10.70 -13.92 23.25
CA LEU A 493 9.26 -13.80 23.43
C LEU A 493 8.84 -13.93 24.91
N ASP A 494 9.59 -13.27 25.82
CA ASP A 494 9.26 -13.25 27.25
C ASP A 494 8.45 -11.99 27.66
N GLY A 495 8.13 -11.12 26.72
CA GLY A 495 7.39 -9.88 26.91
C GLY A 495 8.28 -8.69 27.31
N LYS A 496 9.60 -8.84 27.21
CA LYS A 496 10.57 -7.80 27.56
C LYS A 496 11.55 -7.56 26.41
N PHE A 497 12.15 -6.39 26.42
CA PHE A 497 13.22 -6.03 25.50
C PHE A 497 14.47 -5.78 26.33
N ASP A 498 15.30 -6.81 26.49
CA ASP A 498 16.47 -6.77 27.38
C ASP A 498 17.67 -7.52 26.78
N GLU A 499 18.74 -7.65 27.57
CA GLU A 499 19.98 -8.29 27.15
C GLU A 499 19.81 -9.77 26.77
N LYS A 500 18.77 -10.45 27.28
CA LYS A 500 18.50 -11.85 26.98
C LYS A 500 18.07 -12.07 25.53
N ASP A 501 17.51 -11.06 24.88
CA ASP A 501 17.21 -11.12 23.44
C ASP A 501 18.46 -11.36 22.61
N ALA A 502 19.60 -10.77 23.02
CA ALA A 502 20.87 -10.95 22.34
C ALA A 502 21.49 -12.34 22.57
N GLU A 503 21.05 -13.06 23.61
CA GLU A 503 21.51 -14.42 23.92
C GLU A 503 20.83 -15.47 23.05
N VAL A 504 19.67 -15.16 22.45
CA VAL A 504 18.94 -16.08 21.55
C VAL A 504 19.80 -16.40 20.32
N LYS A 505 20.26 -17.61 20.23
CA LYS A 505 21.07 -18.14 19.13
C LYS A 505 20.71 -19.60 18.89
N TYR A 506 20.69 -19.98 17.63
CA TYR A 506 20.47 -21.35 17.20
C TYR A 506 21.71 -21.87 16.49
N ASN A 507 22.14 -23.06 16.83
CA ASN A 507 23.28 -23.71 16.18
C ASN A 507 22.83 -24.51 14.94
N LEU A 508 22.19 -23.80 14.00
CA LEU A 508 21.58 -24.36 12.80
C LEU A 508 22.09 -23.67 11.54
N ASN A 509 22.24 -24.44 10.47
CA ASN A 509 22.47 -23.93 9.13
C ASN A 509 21.15 -23.44 8.55
N PHE A 510 20.92 -22.14 8.50
CA PHE A 510 19.69 -21.56 7.97
C PHE A 510 19.71 -21.50 6.44
N ALA A 511 18.56 -21.74 5.82
CA ALA A 511 18.34 -21.52 4.39
C ALA A 511 16.92 -21.05 4.13
N LEU A 512 16.70 -20.36 3.01
CA LEU A 512 15.39 -19.86 2.60
C LEU A 512 15.00 -20.44 1.23
N LEU A 513 13.77 -20.97 1.10
CA LEU A 513 13.18 -21.38 -0.17
C LEU A 513 12.26 -20.27 -0.72
N THR A 514 12.50 -19.88 -1.97
CA THR A 514 11.75 -18.83 -2.67
C THR A 514 11.24 -19.30 -4.04
N SER A 515 10.19 -18.67 -4.53
CA SER A 515 9.70 -18.85 -5.89
C SER A 515 9.24 -17.52 -6.51
N SER A 516 8.77 -17.54 -7.75
CA SER A 516 8.16 -16.37 -8.38
C SER A 516 6.91 -15.86 -7.65
N TYR A 517 6.31 -16.65 -6.75
CA TYR A 517 5.20 -16.24 -5.90
C TYR A 517 5.66 -15.51 -4.63
N SER A 518 6.93 -15.63 -4.21
CA SER A 518 7.48 -14.90 -3.06
C SER A 518 7.55 -13.40 -3.39
N PHE A 519 6.55 -12.62 -2.94
CA PHE A 519 6.28 -11.25 -3.39
C PHE A 519 6.18 -10.28 -2.21
N SER A 520 6.38 -8.98 -2.43
CA SER A 520 6.27 -7.94 -1.39
C SER A 520 7.24 -8.22 -0.22
N CYS A 521 6.80 -8.31 1.02
CA CYS A 521 7.66 -8.71 2.15
C CYS A 521 8.28 -10.11 1.96
N GLY A 522 7.60 -11.01 1.20
CA GLY A 522 8.17 -12.29 0.75
C GLY A 522 9.32 -12.14 -0.26
N ASN A 523 9.51 -10.96 -0.86
CA ASN A 523 10.65 -10.59 -1.69
C ASN A 523 11.72 -9.82 -0.88
N MET A 524 11.33 -9.04 0.12
CA MET A 524 12.27 -8.32 0.97
C MET A 524 13.08 -9.28 1.86
N LEU A 525 12.42 -10.27 2.46
CA LEU A 525 13.12 -11.23 3.31
C LEU A 525 14.30 -11.91 2.60
N PRO A 526 14.16 -12.48 1.39
CA PRO A 526 15.30 -13.02 0.66
C PRO A 526 16.38 -11.97 0.30
N ALA A 527 16.02 -10.71 0.06
CA ALA A 527 16.99 -9.66 -0.19
C ALA A 527 17.93 -9.48 1.01
N LEU A 528 17.39 -9.30 2.19
CA LEU A 528 18.18 -9.11 3.41
C LEU A 528 18.91 -10.38 3.83
N LEU A 529 18.27 -11.54 3.81
CA LEU A 529 18.93 -12.79 4.19
C LEU A 529 20.12 -13.11 3.29
N LYS A 530 20.02 -12.85 1.99
CA LYS A 530 21.12 -13.01 1.04
C LYS A 530 22.28 -12.06 1.36
N ASP A 531 21.99 -10.80 1.65
CA ASP A 531 23.00 -9.80 2.02
C ASP A 531 23.69 -10.16 3.35
N TYR A 532 22.99 -10.83 4.25
CA TYR A 532 23.54 -11.34 5.52
C TYR A 532 24.20 -12.72 5.39
N GLY A 533 24.29 -13.30 4.19
CA GLY A 533 25.02 -14.54 3.94
C GLY A 533 24.21 -15.82 4.20
N ILE A 534 22.88 -15.74 4.19
CA ILE A 534 22.00 -16.93 4.24
C ILE A 534 21.75 -17.41 2.80
N PRO A 535 21.96 -18.69 2.47
CA PRO A 535 21.72 -19.23 1.14
C PRO A 535 20.24 -19.23 0.80
N LEU A 536 19.94 -18.78 -0.42
CA LEU A 536 18.59 -18.83 -1.01
C LEU A 536 18.52 -19.98 -2.01
N LEU A 537 17.48 -20.78 -1.94
CA LEU A 537 17.23 -21.89 -2.85
C LEU A 537 15.89 -21.70 -3.58
N GLY A 538 15.75 -22.24 -4.76
CA GLY A 538 14.50 -22.24 -5.52
C GLY A 538 14.57 -21.39 -6.78
N LYS A 539 13.57 -20.56 -7.04
CA LYS A 539 13.51 -19.64 -8.18
C LYS A 539 13.61 -18.19 -7.70
N ARG A 540 13.90 -17.30 -8.66
CA ARG A 540 13.86 -15.85 -8.43
C ARG A 540 12.52 -15.45 -7.79
N SER A 541 12.56 -14.63 -6.75
CA SER A 541 11.36 -14.09 -6.11
C SER A 541 10.57 -13.13 -7.03
N GLY A 542 9.33 -12.84 -6.66
CA GLY A 542 8.37 -12.16 -7.54
C GLY A 542 8.47 -10.63 -7.61
N GLY A 543 9.33 -10.01 -6.79
CA GLY A 543 9.42 -8.54 -6.72
C GLY A 543 8.41 -7.92 -5.75
N GLY A 544 7.92 -6.70 -6.06
CA GLY A 544 7.04 -5.93 -5.18
C GLY A 544 7.83 -5.16 -4.13
N SER A 545 8.63 -4.20 -4.57
CA SER A 545 9.52 -3.42 -3.70
C SER A 545 8.82 -2.32 -2.92
N CYS A 546 7.74 -1.74 -3.45
CA CYS A 546 7.09 -0.61 -2.80
C CYS A 546 6.14 -1.06 -1.69
N CYS A 547 6.09 -0.32 -0.59
CA CYS A 547 4.96 -0.41 0.32
C CYS A 547 3.69 0.03 -0.39
N VAL A 548 2.56 -0.43 0.10
CA VAL A 548 1.27 -0.23 -0.52
C VAL A 548 0.42 0.68 0.33
N LEU A 549 -0.22 1.63 -0.32
CA LEU A 549 -1.22 2.49 0.31
C LEU A 549 -2.56 2.37 -0.40
N TYR A 550 -3.63 2.45 0.39
CA TYR A 550 -4.92 2.85 -0.11
C TYR A 550 -4.98 4.37 -0.13
N ASN A 551 -5.45 4.94 -1.23
CA ASN A 551 -5.73 6.36 -1.34
C ASN A 551 -7.17 6.57 -1.76
N PRO A 552 -7.99 7.27 -0.97
CA PRO A 552 -9.28 7.71 -1.43
C PRO A 552 -9.08 8.75 -2.53
N SER A 553 -9.71 8.56 -3.68
CA SER A 553 -9.76 9.61 -4.70
C SER A 553 -10.52 10.84 -4.19
N ALA A 554 -10.46 11.93 -4.94
CA ALA A 554 -11.08 13.20 -4.55
C ALA A 554 -12.60 13.10 -4.29
N ASP A 555 -13.26 12.14 -4.92
CA ASP A 555 -14.67 11.83 -4.74
C ASP A 555 -14.94 10.71 -3.71
N GLY A 556 -13.92 10.28 -2.99
CA GLY A 556 -14.02 9.30 -1.90
C GLY A 556 -13.92 7.84 -2.33
N PHE A 557 -13.85 7.54 -3.64
CA PHE A 557 -13.64 6.19 -4.14
C PHE A 557 -12.15 5.82 -4.09
N GLY A 558 -11.81 4.77 -3.35
CA GLY A 558 -10.42 4.40 -3.08
C GLY A 558 -9.75 3.57 -4.18
N TYR A 559 -8.46 3.77 -4.35
CA TYR A 559 -7.57 2.91 -5.14
C TYR A 559 -6.31 2.59 -4.33
N ARG A 560 -5.67 1.49 -4.69
CA ARG A 560 -4.44 1.03 -4.06
C ARG A 560 -3.27 1.25 -5.01
N TYR A 561 -2.14 1.73 -4.48
CA TYR A 561 -0.95 1.96 -5.28
C TYR A 561 0.35 1.78 -4.50
N SER A 562 1.42 1.52 -5.24
CA SER A 562 2.80 1.51 -4.75
C SER A 562 3.25 2.92 -4.37
N THR A 563 3.62 3.14 -3.10
CA THR A 563 3.99 4.47 -2.61
C THR A 563 5.43 4.85 -2.88
N HIS A 564 5.68 6.16 -3.04
CA HIS A 564 7.00 6.75 -3.24
C HIS A 564 7.89 6.72 -1.99
N ARG A 565 7.32 6.81 -0.78
CA ARG A 565 8.06 7.05 0.45
C ARG A 565 8.82 5.81 0.92
N SER A 566 8.29 4.64 0.68
CA SER A 566 8.79 3.40 1.26
C SER A 566 9.01 2.33 0.19
N ARG A 567 9.86 2.63 -0.80
CA ARG A 567 10.37 1.62 -1.71
C ARG A 567 11.48 0.83 -1.03
N LEU A 568 11.25 -0.45 -0.80
CA LEU A 568 12.19 -1.37 -0.18
C LEU A 568 13.43 -1.57 -1.06
N THR A 569 14.59 -1.57 -0.43
CA THR A 569 15.86 -1.80 -1.12
C THR A 569 16.67 -2.91 -0.43
N ASP A 570 17.67 -3.43 -1.11
CA ASP A 570 18.74 -4.19 -0.45
C ASP A 570 19.61 -3.27 0.44
N MET A 571 20.57 -3.85 1.15
CA MET A 571 21.50 -3.09 2.01
C MET A 571 22.37 -2.09 1.22
N LYS A 572 22.51 -2.24 -0.09
CA LYS A 572 23.26 -1.34 -0.97
C LYS A 572 22.38 -0.21 -1.54
N GLY A 573 21.09 -0.23 -1.23
CA GLY A 573 20.11 0.71 -1.73
C GLY A 573 19.68 0.44 -3.17
N GLN A 574 19.78 -0.81 -3.64
CA GLN A 574 19.29 -1.21 -4.96
C GLN A 574 17.80 -1.57 -4.87
N ASN A 575 17.03 -1.15 -5.86
CA ASN A 575 15.64 -1.55 -6.00
C ASN A 575 15.52 -3.07 -6.17
N ILE A 576 14.72 -3.70 -5.33
CA ILE A 576 14.53 -5.16 -5.31
C ILE A 576 13.32 -5.64 -6.13
N ASP A 577 12.67 -4.76 -6.87
CA ASP A 577 11.43 -5.10 -7.59
C ASP A 577 11.59 -6.14 -8.69
N ALA A 578 12.77 -6.26 -9.26
CA ALA A 578 13.09 -7.30 -10.24
C ALA A 578 13.12 -8.73 -9.65
N GLY A 579 12.96 -8.85 -8.33
CA GLY A 579 13.07 -10.12 -7.60
C GLY A 579 14.54 -10.51 -7.31
N ILE A 580 14.71 -11.34 -6.31
CA ILE A 580 16.02 -11.78 -5.82
C ILE A 580 16.39 -13.12 -6.45
N VAL A 581 17.53 -13.17 -7.10
CA VAL A 581 18.09 -14.41 -7.67
C VAL A 581 18.56 -15.32 -6.54
N PRO A 582 18.16 -16.60 -6.49
CA PRO A 582 18.60 -17.52 -5.46
C PRO A 582 20.11 -17.83 -5.58
N THR A 583 20.70 -18.32 -4.50
CA THR A 583 22.07 -18.86 -4.48
C THR A 583 22.16 -20.14 -5.30
N TYR A 584 21.13 -20.98 -5.18
CA TYR A 584 20.99 -22.22 -5.92
C TYR A 584 19.61 -22.32 -6.56
N GLU A 585 19.57 -22.41 -7.89
CA GLU A 585 18.31 -22.63 -8.60
C GLU A 585 17.85 -24.08 -8.44
N LEU A 586 16.54 -24.25 -8.21
CA LEU A 586 15.86 -25.54 -8.14
C LEU A 586 14.73 -25.60 -9.16
N ASP A 587 14.54 -26.77 -9.76
CA ASP A 587 13.32 -27.06 -10.48
C ASP A 587 12.20 -27.41 -9.51
N ASN A 588 10.94 -27.27 -9.94
CA ASN A 588 9.78 -27.49 -9.07
C ASN A 588 9.76 -28.89 -8.40
N ASP A 589 10.42 -29.89 -9.00
CA ASP A 589 10.54 -31.25 -8.45
C ASP A 589 11.58 -31.36 -7.33
N ASP A 590 12.51 -30.43 -7.27
CA ASP A 590 13.64 -30.45 -6.33
C ASP A 590 13.37 -29.69 -5.02
N TYR A 591 12.32 -28.85 -4.96
CA TYR A 591 12.01 -28.04 -3.77
C TYR A 591 11.85 -28.90 -2.50
N PHE A 592 11.27 -30.07 -2.65
CA PHE A 592 11.01 -31.00 -1.56
C PHE A 592 11.79 -32.31 -1.68
N ASN A 593 12.87 -32.29 -2.47
CA ASN A 593 13.93 -33.29 -2.42
C ASN A 593 14.89 -32.96 -1.28
N ILE A 594 14.57 -33.46 -0.08
CA ILE A 594 15.23 -33.08 1.17
C ILE A 594 16.73 -33.39 1.12
N GLN A 595 17.14 -34.51 0.50
CA GLN A 595 18.55 -34.90 0.38
C GLN A 595 19.33 -33.89 -0.50
N LYS A 596 18.76 -33.48 -1.62
CA LYS A 596 19.38 -32.47 -2.50
C LYS A 596 19.52 -31.12 -1.80
N VAL A 597 18.46 -30.68 -1.14
CA VAL A 597 18.46 -29.41 -0.39
C VAL A 597 19.47 -29.47 0.76
N ALA A 598 19.52 -30.54 1.52
CA ALA A 598 20.52 -30.75 2.59
C ALA A 598 21.95 -30.63 2.07
N GLN A 599 22.27 -31.31 0.95
CA GLN A 599 23.59 -31.23 0.32
C GLN A 599 23.97 -29.79 -0.10
N LEU A 600 23.04 -29.03 -0.65
CA LEU A 600 23.28 -27.66 -1.05
C LEU A 600 23.53 -26.74 0.16
N VAL A 601 22.72 -26.89 1.22
CA VAL A 601 22.88 -26.12 2.46
C VAL A 601 24.20 -26.46 3.16
N GLU A 602 24.48 -27.73 3.37
CA GLU A 602 25.73 -28.19 4.00
C GLU A 602 26.97 -27.79 3.18
N GLY A 603 26.89 -27.91 1.85
CA GLY A 603 27.94 -27.47 0.93
C GLY A 603 28.21 -25.97 0.99
N TYR A 604 27.20 -25.15 1.23
CA TYR A 604 27.34 -23.71 1.40
C TYR A 604 28.09 -23.36 2.71
N TYR A 605 27.70 -23.99 3.82
CA TYR A 605 28.32 -23.72 5.13
C TYR A 605 29.65 -24.40 5.36
N ALA A 606 30.06 -25.33 4.47
CA ALA A 606 31.39 -25.96 4.50
C ALA A 606 32.49 -25.13 3.80
N GLN A 607 32.12 -24.06 3.07
CA GLN A 607 33.02 -23.12 2.41
C GLN A 607 33.54 -22.07 3.39
#